data_ce547f956f6924a96d33f630ab25c8ad
#
_entry.id   ce547f956f6924a96d33f630ab25c8ad
#
_cell.length_a   1.000
_cell.length_b   1.000
_cell.length_c   1.000
_cell.angle_alpha   90.00
_cell.angle_beta   90.00
_cell.angle_gamma   90.00
#
_symmetry.space_group_name_H-M   'P 1'
#
loop_
_entity.id
_entity.type
_entity.pdbx_description
1 polymer ?
#
loop_
_entity_poly.entity_id
_entity_poly.type
_entity_poly.pdbx_seq_one_letter_code
_entity_poly.pdbx_strand_id
1 'polypeptide(L)'
;MIKRYKTAKLQRQFRSRLKTKGTAFRPRLTVFRSLKYIYAQIINDAKGVTLAAASGSDPKAVGEQLAALALKKKISAVVFDRGAYKYHGRVRQLADAARQKGLKF
;
A
#
# COMPACT_ATOMS: atom_id res chain seq x y z
N MET A 1 -8.50 -14.89 -22.57
CA MET A 1 -9.35 -15.53 -21.56
C MET A 1 -10.01 -14.47 -20.69
N ILE A 2 -11.32 -14.53 -20.55
CA ILE A 2 -12.05 -13.56 -19.73
C ILE A 2 -12.05 -14.04 -18.28
N LYS A 3 -11.48 -13.22 -17.40
CA LYS A 3 -11.52 -13.48 -15.95
C LYS A 3 -12.80 -12.90 -15.38
N ARG A 4 -13.53 -13.73 -14.64
CA ARG A 4 -14.70 -13.27 -13.90
C ARG A 4 -14.37 -13.19 -12.42
N TYR A 5 -14.69 -12.06 -11.81
CA TYR A 5 -14.47 -11.84 -10.39
C TYR A 5 -15.78 -12.01 -9.64
N LYS A 6 -15.75 -12.76 -8.54
CA LYS A 6 -16.95 -13.11 -7.79
C LYS A 6 -17.60 -11.91 -7.10
N THR A 7 -16.84 -10.86 -6.81
CA THR A 7 -17.35 -9.70 -6.07
C THR A 7 -16.89 -8.39 -6.71
N ALA A 8 -17.66 -7.34 -6.50
CA ALA A 8 -17.29 -5.98 -6.92
C ALA A 8 -15.98 -5.52 -6.26
N LYS A 9 -15.70 -5.98 -5.03
CA LYS A 9 -14.46 -5.69 -4.33
C LYS A 9 -13.25 -6.21 -5.10
N LEU A 10 -13.30 -7.44 -5.57
CA LEU A 10 -12.21 -8.04 -6.35
C LEU A 10 -12.00 -7.31 -7.68
N GLN A 11 -13.09 -6.92 -8.33
CA GLN A 11 -13.00 -6.13 -9.57
C GLN A 11 -12.31 -4.79 -9.35
N ARG A 12 -12.66 -4.07 -8.30
CA ARG A 12 -12.02 -2.80 -7.97
C ARG A 12 -10.55 -2.98 -7.66
N GLN A 13 -10.20 -4.02 -6.92
CA GLN A 13 -8.82 -4.35 -6.59
C GLN A 13 -7.99 -4.59 -7.85
N PHE A 14 -8.52 -5.36 -8.79
CA PHE A 14 -7.84 -5.66 -10.04
C PHE A 14 -7.62 -4.40 -10.88
N ARG A 15 -8.63 -3.54 -11.01
CA ARG A 15 -8.52 -2.29 -11.74
C ARG A 15 -7.47 -1.37 -11.17
N SER A 16 -7.43 -1.27 -9.84
CA SER A 16 -6.42 -0.47 -9.14
C SER A 16 -5.02 -0.97 -9.45
N ARG A 17 -4.78 -2.28 -9.38
CA ARG A 17 -3.47 -2.88 -9.61
C ARG A 17 -2.98 -2.72 -11.04
N LEU A 18 -3.87 -2.68 -12.01
CA LEU A 18 -3.48 -2.40 -13.39
C LEU A 18 -2.83 -1.03 -13.55
N LYS A 19 -3.26 -0.06 -12.75
CA LYS A 19 -2.75 1.31 -12.78
C LYS A 19 -1.55 1.53 -11.86
N THR A 20 -1.41 0.72 -10.81
CA THR A 20 -0.46 0.96 -9.72
C THR A 20 0.59 -0.12 -9.58
N LYS A 21 0.83 -0.91 -10.62
CA LYS A 21 1.85 -1.96 -10.58
C LYS A 21 3.21 -1.38 -10.23
N GLY A 22 3.82 -1.90 -9.16
CA GLY A 22 5.11 -1.43 -8.68
C GLY A 22 6.28 -2.00 -9.44
N THR A 23 7.39 -1.25 -9.45
CA THR A 23 8.66 -1.65 -10.05
C THR A 23 9.76 -1.64 -9.01
N ALA A 24 10.98 -2.04 -9.39
CA ALA A 24 12.14 -2.00 -8.49
C ALA A 24 12.46 -0.58 -8.03
N PHE A 25 12.29 0.43 -8.90
CA PHE A 25 12.56 1.83 -8.58
C PHE A 25 11.41 2.51 -7.84
N ARG A 26 10.20 2.04 -8.07
CA ARG A 26 9.00 2.59 -7.46
C ARG A 26 8.08 1.45 -7.06
N PRO A 27 8.38 0.78 -5.94
CA PRO A 27 7.57 -0.35 -5.50
C PRO A 27 6.16 0.08 -5.09
N ARG A 28 5.26 -0.88 -5.03
CA ARG A 28 3.86 -0.64 -4.73
C ARG A 28 3.62 -0.68 -3.22
N LEU A 29 3.05 0.39 -2.68
CA LEU A 29 2.56 0.43 -1.30
C LEU A 29 1.09 0.02 -1.31
N THR A 30 0.79 -1.15 -0.77
CA THR A 30 -0.57 -1.68 -0.70
C THR A 30 -1.08 -1.67 0.72
N VAL A 31 -2.40 -1.48 0.87
CA VAL A 31 -3.07 -1.38 2.15
C VAL A 31 -4.17 -2.43 2.24
N PHE A 32 -4.25 -3.10 3.38
CA PHE A 32 -5.35 -3.99 3.73
C PHE A 32 -5.91 -3.58 5.09
N ARG A 33 -7.22 -3.57 5.21
CA ARG A 33 -7.91 -3.14 6.43
C ARG A 33 -8.85 -4.22 6.92
N SER A 34 -8.73 -4.59 8.21
CA SER A 34 -9.72 -5.38 8.93
C SER A 34 -10.54 -4.48 9.84
N LEU A 35 -11.43 -5.06 10.65
CA LEU A 35 -12.26 -4.29 11.58
C LEU A 35 -11.45 -3.51 12.60
N LYS A 36 -10.37 -4.08 13.11
CA LYS A 36 -9.56 -3.48 14.19
C LYS A 36 -8.19 -3.00 13.73
N TYR A 37 -7.64 -3.58 12.67
CA TYR A 37 -6.25 -3.35 12.28
C TYR A 37 -6.15 -2.89 10.84
N ILE A 38 -5.08 -2.17 10.58
CA ILE A 38 -4.70 -1.80 9.22
C ILE A 38 -3.30 -2.37 8.96
N TYR A 39 -3.10 -2.89 7.75
CA TYR A 39 -1.86 -3.52 7.32
C TYR A 39 -1.35 -2.79 6.09
N ALA A 40 -0.06 -2.56 6.02
CA ALA A 40 0.55 -1.93 4.86
C ALA A 40 1.81 -2.68 4.48
N GLN A 41 2.03 -2.83 3.17
CA GLN A 41 3.18 -3.53 2.64
C GLN A 41 3.74 -2.75 1.45
N ILE A 42 5.06 -2.78 1.32
CA ILE A 42 5.74 -2.27 0.13
C ILE A 42 6.27 -3.47 -0.64
N ILE A 43 5.81 -3.64 -1.87
CA ILE A 43 6.03 -4.84 -2.68
C ILE A 43 6.74 -4.49 -3.98
N ASN A 44 7.79 -5.25 -4.29
CA ASN A 44 8.40 -5.21 -5.62
C ASN A 44 7.70 -6.25 -6.51
N ASP A 45 6.80 -5.79 -7.37
CA ASP A 45 5.99 -6.66 -8.22
C ASP A 45 6.82 -7.41 -9.26
N ALA A 46 7.96 -6.86 -9.67
CA ALA A 46 8.83 -7.53 -10.63
C ALA A 46 9.44 -8.81 -10.08
N LYS A 47 9.74 -8.83 -8.78
CA LYS A 47 10.32 -9.99 -8.10
C LYS A 47 9.31 -10.73 -7.21
N GLY A 48 8.13 -10.17 -6.99
CA GLY A 48 7.14 -10.76 -6.08
C GLY A 48 7.57 -10.78 -4.62
N VAL A 49 8.37 -9.81 -4.20
CA VAL A 49 8.96 -9.77 -2.85
C VAL A 49 8.38 -8.60 -2.07
N THR A 50 8.03 -8.85 -0.80
CA THR A 50 7.64 -7.80 0.14
C THR A 50 8.90 -7.18 0.74
N LEU A 51 9.09 -5.89 0.51
CA LEU A 51 10.28 -5.16 0.96
C LEU A 51 10.14 -4.61 2.37
N ALA A 52 8.93 -4.18 2.75
CA ALA A 52 8.64 -3.66 4.08
C ALA A 52 7.17 -3.93 4.41
N ALA A 53 6.89 -4.11 5.69
CA ALA A 53 5.52 -4.35 6.16
C ALA A 53 5.34 -3.75 7.55
N ALA A 54 4.14 -3.23 7.81
CA ALA A 54 3.76 -2.73 9.13
C ALA A 54 2.27 -2.96 9.34
N SER A 55 1.86 -3.11 10.59
CA SER A 55 0.45 -3.29 10.94
C SER A 55 0.18 -2.75 12.33
N GLY A 56 -1.06 -2.42 12.60
CA GLY A 56 -1.48 -1.93 13.90
C GLY A 56 -2.90 -1.40 13.87
N SER A 57 -3.37 -0.93 15.02
CA SER A 57 -4.70 -0.35 15.16
C SER A 57 -4.74 1.14 14.80
N ASP A 58 -3.60 1.83 14.86
CA ASP A 58 -3.50 3.26 14.54
C ASP A 58 -2.91 3.46 13.15
N PRO A 59 -3.70 3.92 12.18
CA PRO A 59 -3.21 4.11 10.81
C PRO A 59 -2.02 5.07 10.71
N LYS A 60 -2.02 6.12 11.52
CA LYS A 60 -0.93 7.10 11.53
C LYS A 60 0.39 6.44 11.95
N ALA A 61 0.37 5.68 13.05
CA ALA A 61 1.53 4.97 13.54
C ALA A 61 2.05 3.94 12.52
N VAL A 62 1.12 3.22 11.87
CA VAL A 62 1.47 2.25 10.84
C VAL A 62 2.15 2.93 9.65
N GLY A 63 1.61 4.06 9.19
CA GLY A 63 2.21 4.83 8.09
C GLY A 63 3.60 5.33 8.42
N GLU A 64 3.80 5.86 9.62
CA GLU A 64 5.11 6.33 10.07
C GLU A 64 6.12 5.19 10.15
N GLN A 65 5.72 4.06 10.73
CA GLN A 65 6.56 2.87 10.87
C GLN A 65 6.97 2.31 9.50
N LEU A 66 6.01 2.20 8.59
CA LEU A 66 6.29 1.71 7.24
C LEU A 66 7.26 2.62 6.49
N ALA A 67 7.05 3.93 6.58
CA ALA A 67 7.93 4.90 5.94
C ALA A 67 9.34 4.84 6.51
N ALA A 68 9.47 4.70 7.82
CA ALA A 68 10.79 4.57 8.47
C ALA A 68 11.52 3.32 7.97
N LEU A 69 10.83 2.19 7.87
CA LEU A 69 11.41 0.95 7.34
C LEU A 69 11.83 1.10 5.88
N ALA A 70 11.00 1.75 5.07
CA ALA A 70 11.29 1.98 3.66
C ALA A 70 12.51 2.86 3.46
N LEU A 71 12.59 3.97 4.18
CA LEU A 71 13.73 4.89 4.09
C LEU A 71 15.02 4.22 4.56
N LYS A 72 14.96 3.37 5.57
CA LYS A 72 16.10 2.59 6.03
C LYS A 72 16.64 1.66 4.92
N LYS A 73 15.77 1.17 4.05
CA LYS A 73 16.13 0.35 2.90
C LYS A 73 16.39 1.17 1.63
N LYS A 74 16.48 2.50 1.76
CA LYS A 74 16.72 3.44 0.66
C LYS A 74 15.59 3.49 -0.37
N ILE A 75 14.38 3.18 0.05
CA ILE A 75 13.18 3.33 -0.77
C ILE A 75 12.58 4.71 -0.48
N SER A 76 12.64 5.62 -1.45
CA SER A 76 12.16 7.00 -1.25
C SER A 76 10.86 7.29 -1.97
N ALA A 77 10.51 6.52 -3.01
CA ALA A 77 9.30 6.72 -3.80
C ALA A 77 8.56 5.39 -3.97
N VAL A 78 7.23 5.47 -3.88
CA VAL A 78 6.36 4.30 -4.05
C VAL A 78 5.16 4.68 -4.90
N VAL A 79 4.46 3.69 -5.43
CA VAL A 79 3.16 3.85 -6.06
C VAL A 79 2.12 3.40 -5.06
N PHE A 80 1.16 4.26 -4.73
CA PHE A 80 0.14 3.94 -3.75
C PHE A 80 -0.99 3.13 -4.37
N ASP A 81 -1.24 1.95 -3.81
CA ASP A 81 -2.35 1.07 -4.20
C ASP A 81 -3.31 0.93 -3.04
N ARG A 82 -4.44 1.61 -3.11
CA ARG A 82 -5.47 1.54 -2.08
C ARG A 82 -6.27 0.23 -2.14
N GLY A 83 -6.04 -0.61 -3.14
CA GLY A 83 -6.77 -1.86 -3.33
C GLY A 83 -8.25 -1.60 -3.60
N ALA A 84 -9.12 -2.26 -2.83
CA ALA A 84 -10.58 -2.11 -2.94
C ALA A 84 -11.13 -0.98 -2.07
N TYR A 85 -10.29 -0.29 -1.30
CA TYR A 85 -10.72 0.72 -0.34
C TYR A 85 -10.74 2.10 -0.97
N LYS A 86 -11.63 2.96 -0.48
CA LYS A 86 -11.64 4.37 -0.86
C LYS A 86 -10.46 5.08 -0.20
N TYR A 87 -9.92 6.09 -0.88
CA TYR A 87 -8.90 6.96 -0.30
C TYR A 87 -9.54 7.91 0.69
N HIS A 88 -9.90 7.38 1.86
CA HIS A 88 -10.66 8.07 2.88
C HIS A 88 -10.39 7.45 4.25
N GLY A 89 -10.61 8.22 5.33
CA GLY A 89 -10.49 7.75 6.69
C GLY A 89 -9.12 7.16 7.00
N ARG A 90 -9.08 5.92 7.45
CA ARG A 90 -7.84 5.25 7.88
C ARG A 90 -6.80 5.12 6.77
N VAL A 91 -7.24 4.83 5.56
CA VAL A 91 -6.33 4.69 4.41
C VAL A 91 -5.63 6.01 4.13
N ARG A 92 -6.37 7.11 4.15
CA ARG A 92 -5.83 8.45 3.97
C ARG A 92 -4.86 8.84 5.10
N GLN A 93 -5.23 8.54 6.35
CA GLN A 93 -4.38 8.82 7.50
C GLN A 93 -3.04 8.11 7.40
N LEU A 94 -3.04 6.86 6.98
CA LEU A 94 -1.82 6.09 6.78
C LEU A 94 -0.96 6.72 5.67
N ALA A 95 -1.57 7.05 4.54
CA ALA A 95 -0.87 7.66 3.41
C ALA A 95 -0.26 9.01 3.78
N ASP A 96 -1.02 9.87 4.47
CA ASP A 96 -0.53 11.18 4.90
C ASP A 96 0.63 11.04 5.87
N ALA A 97 0.56 10.11 6.82
CA ALA A 97 1.62 9.87 7.79
C ALA A 97 2.91 9.39 7.09
N ALA A 98 2.78 8.50 6.12
CA ALA A 98 3.93 8.02 5.34
C ALA A 98 4.58 9.16 4.54
N ARG A 99 3.76 10.03 3.94
CA ARG A 99 4.27 11.22 3.21
C ARG A 99 4.99 12.19 4.13
N GLN A 100 4.47 12.41 5.32
CA GLN A 100 5.10 13.30 6.32
C GLN A 100 6.47 12.79 6.76
N LYS A 101 6.67 11.48 6.75
CA LYS A 101 7.97 10.87 7.09
C LYS A 101 8.98 10.92 5.94
N GLY A 102 8.54 11.26 4.73
CA GLY A 102 9.43 11.44 3.60
C GLY A 102 9.23 10.52 2.41
N LEU A 103 8.27 9.59 2.46
CA LEU A 103 7.92 8.81 1.28
C LEU A 103 7.22 9.69 0.25
N LYS A 104 7.59 9.50 -1.01
CA LYS A 104 7.02 10.26 -2.13
C LYS A 104 6.05 9.39 -2.92
N PHE A 105 4.82 9.85 -3.02
CA PHE A 105 3.82 9.21 -3.88
C PHE A 105 2.59 10.11 -4.05
#